data_e83ba40a61c3b5e890eff907ae23805f
#
_entry.id   e83ba40a61c3b5e890eff907ae23805f
#
_cell.length_a   1.000
_cell.length_b   1.000
_cell.length_c   1.000
_cell.angle_alpha   90.00
_cell.angle_beta   90.00
_cell.angle_gamma   90.00
#
_symmetry.space_group_name_H-M   'P 1'
#
loop_
_entity.id
_entity.type
_entity.pdbx_description
1 polymer ?
#
loop_
_entity_poly.entity_id
_entity_poly.type
_entity_poly.pdbx_seq_one_letter_code
_entity_poly.pdbx_strand_id
1 'polypeptide(L)'
;AHDPAKSHGFVGAALSSTMFHFHPDGERWAADKVIEVPPVEVKGVPFPVPGLITDLILSMDDRFLYFSNWLQGDVRQYDVTDPAKPKLVGQLQLGGITGKARELGGKKLGGGPQMLQLSL
;
A
#
# COMPACT_ATOMS: atom_id res chain seq x y z
N ALA A 1 -7.72 4.24 -12.60
CA ALA A 1 -7.32 5.63 -12.86
C ALA A 1 -8.53 6.55 -12.80
N HIS A 2 -8.32 7.80 -12.43
CA HIS A 2 -9.36 8.83 -12.44
C HIS A 2 -9.61 9.37 -13.85
N ASP A 3 -8.58 9.39 -14.68
CA ASP A 3 -8.69 9.78 -16.08
C ASP A 3 -9.45 8.70 -16.87
N PRO A 4 -10.63 9.01 -17.43
CA PRO A 4 -11.42 8.01 -18.17
C PRO A 4 -10.76 7.52 -19.47
N ALA A 5 -9.76 8.23 -19.97
CA ALA A 5 -8.95 7.78 -21.12
C ALA A 5 -7.92 6.70 -20.74
N LYS A 6 -7.67 6.50 -19.45
CA LYS A 6 -6.71 5.52 -18.93
C LYS A 6 -7.44 4.31 -18.38
N SER A 7 -7.56 3.28 -19.18
CA SER A 7 -8.25 2.03 -18.80
C SER A 7 -7.33 1.11 -18.00
N HIS A 8 -6.94 1.51 -16.78
CA HIS A 8 -6.16 0.67 -15.88
C HIS A 8 -6.43 1.01 -14.41
N GLY A 9 -5.99 0.14 -13.50
CA GLY A 9 -6.11 0.38 -12.08
C GLY A 9 -5.21 -0.54 -11.27
N PHE A 10 -5.34 -0.44 -9.95
CA PHE A 10 -4.58 -1.23 -9.01
C PHE A 10 -5.51 -2.00 -8.07
N VAL A 11 -5.06 -3.17 -7.65
CA VAL A 11 -5.75 -3.98 -6.64
C VAL A 11 -4.74 -4.57 -5.67
N GLY A 12 -5.03 -4.43 -4.38
CA GLY A 12 -4.20 -4.98 -3.30
C GLY A 12 -4.67 -6.38 -2.90
N ALA A 13 -3.74 -7.32 -2.81
CA ALA A 13 -3.98 -8.64 -2.23
C ALA A 13 -3.50 -8.61 -0.77
N ALA A 14 -4.44 -8.52 0.16
CA ALA A 14 -4.19 -8.24 1.57
C ALA A 14 -3.24 -9.26 2.22
N LEU A 15 -3.54 -10.55 2.12
CA LEU A 15 -2.79 -11.59 2.81
C LEU A 15 -1.38 -11.82 2.26
N SER A 16 -1.20 -11.65 0.95
CA SER A 16 0.13 -11.75 0.31
C SER A 16 0.90 -10.44 0.34
N SER A 17 0.25 -9.34 0.73
CA SER A 17 0.83 -7.99 0.75
C SER A 17 1.42 -7.58 -0.60
N THR A 18 0.69 -7.91 -1.66
CA THR A 18 1.08 -7.62 -3.04
C THR A 18 0.10 -6.67 -3.70
N MET A 19 0.62 -5.86 -4.61
CA MET A 19 -0.18 -4.95 -5.43
C MET A 19 -0.11 -5.40 -6.88
N PHE A 20 -1.26 -5.52 -7.52
CA PHE A 20 -1.38 -5.84 -8.92
C PHE A 20 -1.85 -4.61 -9.70
N HIS A 21 -1.27 -4.42 -10.86
CA HIS A 21 -1.73 -3.48 -11.87
C HIS A 21 -2.54 -4.24 -12.92
N PHE A 22 -3.80 -3.88 -13.10
CA PHE A 22 -4.64 -4.46 -14.15
C PHE A 22 -4.82 -3.48 -15.28
N HIS A 23 -4.78 -4.00 -16.51
CA HIS A 23 -4.82 -3.22 -17.74
C HIS A 23 -5.34 -4.04 -18.92
N PRO A 24 -5.80 -3.40 -19.99
CA PRO A 24 -6.15 -4.11 -21.22
C PRO A 24 -4.91 -4.80 -21.82
N ASP A 25 -5.16 -6.01 -22.37
CA ASP A 25 -4.19 -6.78 -23.14
C ASP A 25 -4.92 -7.39 -24.35
N GLY A 26 -4.96 -6.65 -25.46
CA GLY A 26 -5.80 -6.98 -26.61
C GLY A 26 -7.28 -6.95 -26.23
N GLU A 27 -8.02 -8.05 -26.47
CA GLU A 27 -9.43 -8.20 -26.10
C GLU A 27 -9.65 -8.69 -24.67
N ARG A 28 -8.58 -8.88 -23.90
CA ARG A 28 -8.59 -9.39 -22.53
C ARG A 28 -8.04 -8.35 -21.54
N TRP A 29 -8.17 -8.67 -20.27
CA TRP A 29 -7.52 -7.94 -19.18
C TRP A 29 -6.37 -8.78 -18.63
N ALA A 30 -5.26 -8.12 -18.34
CA ALA A 30 -4.13 -8.70 -17.65
C ALA A 30 -3.97 -8.05 -16.26
N ALA A 31 -3.37 -8.78 -15.34
CA ALA A 31 -3.01 -8.28 -14.02
C ALA A 31 -1.58 -8.71 -13.69
N ASP A 32 -0.70 -7.74 -13.51
CA ASP A 32 0.71 -7.97 -13.23
C ASP A 32 1.04 -7.55 -11.79
N LYS A 33 1.79 -8.41 -11.08
CA LYS A 33 2.30 -8.05 -9.76
C LYS A 33 3.38 -6.97 -9.91
N VAL A 34 3.14 -5.80 -9.35
CA VAL A 34 4.03 -4.64 -9.51
C VAL A 34 4.66 -4.16 -8.20
N ILE A 35 4.06 -4.49 -7.05
CA ILE A 35 4.61 -4.19 -5.72
C ILE A 35 4.46 -5.43 -4.85
N GLU A 36 5.50 -5.72 -4.09
CA GLU A 36 5.49 -6.72 -3.03
C GLU A 36 6.04 -6.08 -1.76
N VAL A 37 5.22 -6.09 -0.70
CA VAL A 37 5.65 -5.62 0.61
C VAL A 37 6.28 -6.80 1.34
N PRO A 38 7.61 -6.77 1.60
CA PRO A 38 8.26 -7.90 2.27
C PRO A 38 7.75 -8.04 3.70
N PRO A 39 7.59 -9.29 4.18
CA PRO A 39 7.27 -9.53 5.57
C PRO A 39 8.43 -9.09 6.48
N VAL A 40 8.10 -8.76 7.73
CA VAL A 40 9.06 -8.26 8.72
C VAL A 40 9.08 -9.20 9.92
N GLU A 41 10.27 -9.59 10.37
CA GLU A 41 10.45 -10.32 11.62
C GLU A 41 10.18 -9.41 12.81
N VAL A 42 9.34 -9.87 13.75
CA VAL A 42 8.99 -9.16 14.98
C VAL A 42 9.28 -10.03 16.18
N LYS A 43 10.02 -9.50 17.15
CA LYS A 43 10.33 -10.21 18.39
C LYS A 43 9.08 -10.65 19.12
N GLY A 44 8.97 -11.93 19.46
CA GLY A 44 7.80 -12.49 20.14
C GLY A 44 6.68 -12.95 19.23
N VAL A 45 6.79 -12.71 17.91
CA VAL A 45 5.85 -13.24 16.92
C VAL A 45 6.50 -14.43 16.20
N PRO A 46 5.86 -15.62 16.20
CA PRO A 46 6.48 -16.86 15.69
C PRO A 46 6.50 -16.97 14.16
N PHE A 47 6.02 -15.96 13.43
CA PHE A 47 5.96 -15.94 11.96
C PHE A 47 6.34 -14.55 11.44
N PRO A 48 6.85 -14.44 10.19
CA PRO A 48 7.08 -13.15 9.56
C PRO A 48 5.77 -12.37 9.42
N VAL A 49 5.77 -11.10 9.82
CA VAL A 49 4.60 -10.23 9.81
C VAL A 49 4.39 -9.65 8.41
N PRO A 50 3.30 -9.99 7.73
CA PRO A 50 2.99 -9.39 6.44
C PRO A 50 2.57 -7.93 6.60
N GLY A 51 2.62 -7.16 5.52
CA GLY A 51 2.11 -5.79 5.52
C GLY A 51 0.63 -5.74 5.84
N LEU A 52 -0.13 -6.62 5.24
CA LEU A 52 -1.59 -6.66 5.21
C LEU A 52 -2.16 -5.37 4.63
N ILE A 53 -2.12 -5.28 3.29
CA ILE A 53 -2.69 -4.15 2.55
C ILE A 53 -4.19 -4.12 2.75
N THR A 54 -4.71 -3.06 3.35
CA THR A 54 -6.14 -2.94 3.68
C THR A 54 -6.88 -1.89 2.87
N ASP A 55 -6.17 -0.88 2.40
CA ASP A 55 -6.77 0.16 1.56
C ASP A 55 -5.74 0.75 0.61
N LEU A 56 -6.23 1.28 -0.51
CA LEU A 56 -5.41 1.96 -1.49
C LEU A 56 -6.17 3.11 -2.15
N ILE A 57 -5.46 4.15 -2.53
CA ILE A 57 -6.05 5.31 -3.20
C ILE A 57 -5.04 5.94 -4.16
N LEU A 58 -5.51 6.35 -5.34
CA LEU A 58 -4.73 7.12 -6.30
C LEU A 58 -4.91 8.62 -6.05
N SER A 59 -3.84 9.39 -6.26
CA SER A 59 -3.96 10.85 -6.36
C SER A 59 -4.85 11.25 -7.54
N MET A 60 -5.42 12.46 -7.47
CA MET A 60 -6.36 12.94 -8.49
C MET A 60 -5.74 13.09 -9.89
N ASP A 61 -4.43 13.25 -9.95
CA ASP A 61 -3.65 13.30 -11.20
C ASP A 61 -3.16 11.92 -11.68
N ASP A 62 -3.56 10.84 -11.00
CA ASP A 62 -3.16 9.45 -11.27
C ASP A 62 -1.64 9.20 -11.17
N ARG A 63 -0.88 10.10 -10.57
CA ARG A 63 0.57 10.00 -10.49
C ARG A 63 1.06 9.20 -9.31
N PHE A 64 0.34 9.26 -8.19
CA PHE A 64 0.76 8.61 -6.95
C PHE A 64 -0.29 7.60 -6.46
N LEU A 65 0.21 6.45 -6.04
CA LEU A 65 -0.56 5.42 -5.36
C LEU A 65 -0.19 5.42 -3.88
N TYR A 66 -1.17 5.55 -3.02
CA TYR A 66 -1.03 5.40 -1.58
C TYR A 66 -1.71 4.12 -1.13
N PHE A 67 -1.11 3.41 -0.20
CA PHE A 67 -1.78 2.30 0.43
C PHE A 67 -1.33 2.11 1.89
N SER A 68 -2.20 1.49 2.68
CA SER A 68 -1.98 1.19 4.08
C SER A 68 -1.60 -0.26 4.30
N ASN A 69 -0.57 -0.49 5.12
CA ASN A 69 -0.18 -1.79 5.64
C ASN A 69 -0.60 -1.87 7.12
N TRP A 70 -1.71 -2.53 7.39
CA TRP A 70 -2.32 -2.50 8.71
C TRP A 70 -1.45 -3.14 9.80
N LEU A 71 -0.89 -4.33 9.56
CA LEU A 71 -0.07 -5.02 10.55
C LEU A 71 1.30 -4.36 10.74
N GLN A 72 1.97 -3.97 9.66
CA GLN A 72 3.24 -3.26 9.76
C GLN A 72 3.08 -1.82 10.23
N GLY A 73 1.88 -1.26 10.12
CA GLY A 73 1.52 0.03 10.69
C GLY A 73 2.01 1.23 9.92
N ASP A 74 2.24 1.11 8.61
CA ASP A 74 2.70 2.20 7.77
C ASP A 74 1.75 2.51 6.61
N VAL A 75 1.91 3.71 6.08
CA VAL A 75 1.34 4.15 4.81
C VAL A 75 2.48 4.37 3.84
N ARG A 76 2.35 3.87 2.63
CA ARG A 76 3.35 4.02 1.56
C ARG A 76 2.81 4.82 0.41
N GLN A 77 3.70 5.60 -0.19
CA GLN A 77 3.45 6.37 -1.40
C GLN A 77 4.37 5.85 -2.51
N TYR A 78 3.80 5.49 -3.63
CA TYR A 78 4.52 5.09 -4.83
C TYR A 78 4.25 6.07 -5.97
N ASP A 79 5.29 6.46 -6.68
CA ASP A 79 5.14 7.10 -7.99
C ASP A 79 4.76 6.01 -9.01
N VAL A 80 3.60 6.16 -9.62
CA VAL A 80 3.03 5.23 -10.60
C VAL A 80 2.84 5.89 -11.97
N THR A 81 3.66 6.90 -12.27
CA THR A 81 3.71 7.52 -13.60
C THR A 81 3.95 6.46 -14.69
N ASP A 82 4.83 5.49 -14.40
CA ASP A 82 4.87 4.21 -15.11
C ASP A 82 4.22 3.14 -14.22
N PRO A 83 2.96 2.77 -14.48
CA PRO A 83 2.23 1.85 -13.60
C PRO A 83 2.78 0.42 -13.59
N ALA A 84 3.58 0.05 -14.59
CA ALA A 84 4.28 -1.24 -14.64
C ALA A 84 5.52 -1.28 -13.74
N LYS A 85 6.06 -0.12 -13.36
CA LYS A 85 7.28 0.04 -12.56
C LYS A 85 7.10 1.07 -11.46
N PRO A 86 6.24 0.83 -10.45
CA PRO A 86 6.06 1.73 -9.33
C PRO A 86 7.35 1.95 -8.55
N LYS A 87 7.56 3.19 -8.09
CA LYS A 87 8.73 3.59 -7.29
C LYS A 87 8.27 4.08 -5.92
N LEU A 88 8.81 3.49 -4.86
CA LEU A 88 8.57 3.97 -3.50
C LEU A 88 9.20 5.35 -3.32
N VAL A 89 8.38 6.36 -3.04
CA VAL A 89 8.80 7.75 -2.87
C VAL A 89 8.49 8.31 -1.50
N GLY A 90 7.66 7.64 -0.71
CA GLY A 90 7.33 8.07 0.66
C GLY A 90 6.86 6.90 1.51
N GLN A 91 7.14 7.00 2.82
CA GLN A 91 6.68 6.03 3.81
C GLN A 91 6.50 6.73 5.14
N LEU A 92 5.37 6.48 5.79
CA LEU A 92 5.06 7.04 7.09
C LEU A 92 4.68 5.91 8.05
N GLN A 93 5.52 5.70 9.06
CA GLN A 93 5.23 4.76 10.13
C GLN A 93 4.29 5.39 11.14
N LEU A 94 3.16 4.77 11.42
CA LEU A 94 2.14 5.27 12.35
C LEU A 94 2.00 4.37 13.58
N GLY A 95 1.80 3.09 13.40
CA GLY A 95 1.52 2.16 14.47
C GLY A 95 1.95 0.73 14.12
N GLY A 96 1.04 -0.24 14.28
CA GLY A 96 1.27 -1.64 13.97
C GLY A 96 2.03 -2.40 15.06
N ILE A 97 2.35 -3.66 14.76
CA ILE A 97 2.96 -4.59 15.74
C ILE A 97 4.47 -4.71 15.61
N THR A 98 5.10 -3.94 14.71
CA THR A 98 6.55 -4.01 14.45
C THR A 98 7.43 -3.31 15.49
N GLY A 99 6.84 -2.64 16.47
CA GLY A 99 7.56 -1.84 17.47
C GLY A 99 8.06 -0.47 16.98
N LYS A 100 7.75 -0.10 15.75
CA LYS A 100 8.13 1.19 15.13
C LYS A 100 7.03 2.25 15.23
N ALA A 101 6.06 2.05 16.13
CA ALA A 101 4.94 2.96 16.30
C ALA A 101 5.41 4.37 16.71
N ARG A 102 4.69 5.37 16.21
CA ARG A 102 4.86 6.74 16.65
C ARG A 102 4.37 6.93 18.09
N GLU A 103 4.99 7.86 18.78
CA GLU A 103 4.54 8.31 20.10
C GLU A 103 3.71 9.58 19.98
N LEU A 104 2.60 9.61 20.70
CA LEU A 104 1.76 10.78 20.85
C LEU A 104 1.45 10.99 22.34
N GLY A 105 1.86 12.13 22.89
CA GLY A 105 1.69 12.41 24.32
C GLY A 105 2.37 11.38 25.24
N GLY A 106 3.55 10.88 24.87
CA GLY A 106 4.31 9.87 25.62
C GLY A 106 3.78 8.44 25.51
N LYS A 107 2.79 8.20 24.65
CA LYS A 107 2.21 6.85 24.42
C LYS A 107 2.43 6.41 22.98
N LYS A 108 2.85 5.17 22.80
CA LYS A 108 2.94 4.55 21.46
C LYS A 108 1.57 4.32 20.88
N LEU A 109 1.39 4.62 19.59
CA LEU A 109 0.18 4.29 18.86
C LEU A 109 0.14 2.78 18.62
N GLY A 110 -0.89 2.11 19.14
CA GLY A 110 -1.03 0.64 19.03
C GLY A 110 -1.82 0.16 17.82
N GLY A 111 -2.58 1.05 17.16
CA GLY A 111 -3.37 0.71 15.99
C GLY A 111 -2.61 0.86 14.69
N GLY A 112 -3.04 0.13 13.66
CA GLY A 112 -2.54 0.29 12.30
C GLY A 112 -3.49 1.12 11.42
N PRO A 113 -3.00 1.77 10.35
CA PRO A 113 -3.83 2.47 9.38
C PRO A 113 -4.64 1.47 8.57
N GLN A 114 -5.96 1.59 8.57
CA GLN A 114 -6.85 0.67 7.87
C GLN A 114 -7.49 1.30 6.64
N MET A 115 -7.94 2.54 6.75
CA MET A 115 -8.65 3.26 5.69
C MET A 115 -7.92 4.55 5.32
N LEU A 116 -7.96 4.89 4.05
CA LEU A 116 -7.36 6.11 3.50
C LEU A 116 -8.43 6.95 2.81
N GLN A 117 -8.29 8.26 2.87
CA GLN A 117 -9.14 9.19 2.14
C GLN A 117 -8.33 10.41 1.73
N LEU A 118 -8.51 10.86 0.47
CA LEU A 118 -7.98 12.14 0.02
C LEU A 118 -8.86 13.27 0.57
N SER A 119 -8.21 14.29 1.12
CA SER A 119 -8.85 15.56 1.40
C SER A 119 -8.77 16.45 0.15
N LEU A 120 -9.90 16.94 -0.27
CA LEU A 120 -10.02 17.88 -1.41
C LEU A 120 -9.94 19.31 -0.89
#